data_df859b40ea88e663542967afefb9b7bc
#
_entry.id   df859b40ea88e663542967afefb9b7bc
#
_cell.length_a   1.000
_cell.length_b   1.000
_cell.length_c   1.000
_cell.angle_alpha   90.00
_cell.angle_beta   90.00
_cell.angle_gamma   90.00
#
_symmetry.space_group_name_H-M   'P 1'
#
loop_
_entity.id
_entity.type
_entity.pdbx_description
1 polymer ?
#
loop_
_entity_poly.entity_id
_entity_poly.type
_entity_poly.pdbx_seq_one_letter_code
_entity_poly.pdbx_strand_id
1 'polypeptide(L)'
;MPTRSRAAVFLSLVALFPLPHAQNAPDPWNVSQTVKPGDLLRELSDPKKAPTVLFVGFQRLYTAGHVKGAQYHGSGGSAEGLAQIKSWAQSQARSTNLIIYCGCCPMERCPNIRPAFAALRDLGFTKLRVLDLPTSFEVDWADKGLPYDKGQ
;
A
#
# COMPACT_ATOMS: atom_id res chain seq x y z
N MET A 1 10.75 59.35 49.50
CA MET A 1 9.59 58.50 49.17
C MET A 1 9.97 57.57 48.06
N PRO A 2 10.09 56.23 48.24
CA PRO A 2 10.47 55.33 47.16
C PRO A 2 9.24 54.77 46.44
N THR A 3 9.19 54.99 45.15
CA THR A 3 8.20 54.46 44.21
C THR A 3 8.40 52.94 44.02
N ARG A 4 7.40 52.15 44.43
CA ARG A 4 7.39 50.68 44.19
C ARG A 4 6.94 50.39 42.76
N SER A 5 7.89 49.88 41.97
CA SER A 5 7.61 49.35 40.66
C SER A 5 6.98 47.96 40.79
N ARG A 6 5.75 47.80 40.30
CA ARG A 6 5.06 46.49 40.23
C ARG A 6 5.42 45.81 38.90
N ALA A 7 6.28 44.79 38.99
CA ALA A 7 6.55 43.92 37.85
C ALA A 7 5.33 43.00 37.63
N ALA A 8 4.68 43.15 36.51
CA ALA A 8 3.62 42.24 36.07
C ALA A 8 4.26 40.98 35.43
N VAL A 9 4.09 39.83 36.09
CA VAL A 9 4.49 38.54 35.56
C VAL A 9 3.40 38.07 34.60
N PHE A 10 3.67 38.11 33.30
CA PHE A 10 2.80 37.49 32.29
C PHE A 10 3.06 35.97 32.29
N LEU A 11 2.14 35.22 32.85
CA LEU A 11 2.12 33.76 32.74
C LEU A 11 1.59 33.39 31.33
N SER A 12 2.52 33.06 30.42
CA SER A 12 2.14 32.55 29.10
C SER A 12 1.62 31.12 29.20
N LEU A 13 0.33 30.97 29.07
CA LEU A 13 -0.34 29.68 29.00
C LEU A 13 -0.04 29.03 27.63
N VAL A 14 0.93 28.11 27.59
CA VAL A 14 1.19 27.31 26.39
C VAL A 14 0.08 26.27 26.29
N ALA A 15 -0.87 26.51 25.40
CA ALA A 15 -1.90 25.53 25.07
C ALA A 15 -1.25 24.36 24.30
N LEU A 16 -1.10 23.21 24.96
CA LEU A 16 -0.77 21.93 24.30
C LEU A 16 -1.98 21.51 23.44
N PHE A 17 -1.95 21.83 22.17
CA PHE A 17 -2.87 21.21 21.22
C PHE A 17 -2.46 19.75 21.02
N PRO A 18 -3.36 18.76 21.25
CA PRO A 18 -3.08 17.39 20.89
C PRO A 18 -2.88 17.31 19.38
N LEU A 19 -1.72 16.83 18.94
CA LEU A 19 -1.48 16.52 17.53
C LEU A 19 -2.52 15.49 17.10
N PRO A 20 -3.23 15.69 15.96
CA PRO A 20 -4.14 14.69 15.45
C PRO A 20 -3.32 13.43 15.19
N HIS A 21 -3.68 12.35 15.89
CA HIS A 21 -3.19 11.02 15.58
C HIS A 21 -3.60 10.72 14.13
N ALA A 22 -2.63 10.52 13.26
CA ALA A 22 -2.84 10.09 11.88
C ALA A 22 -3.28 8.61 11.86
N GLN A 23 -4.43 8.33 12.48
CA GLN A 23 -5.05 7.01 12.54
C GLN A 23 -6.37 7.09 11.77
N ASN A 24 -6.43 6.26 10.71
CA ASN A 24 -7.63 5.95 9.94
C ASN A 24 -8.08 6.97 8.88
N ALA A 25 -7.21 7.37 7.98
CA ALA A 25 -7.70 7.76 6.67
C ALA A 25 -8.41 6.52 6.06
N PRO A 26 -9.64 6.66 5.52
CA PRO A 26 -10.32 5.55 4.87
C PRO A 26 -9.46 4.99 3.74
N ASP A 27 -9.58 3.69 3.49
CA ASP A 27 -8.88 3.05 2.39
C ASP A 27 -9.23 3.76 1.07
N PRO A 28 -8.26 3.99 0.18
CA PRO A 28 -8.50 4.65 -1.10
C PRO A 28 -9.26 3.77 -2.12
N TRP A 29 -9.60 2.55 -1.75
CA TRP A 29 -10.41 1.58 -2.51
C TRP A 29 -11.71 1.27 -1.78
N ASN A 30 -12.68 0.74 -2.51
CA ASN A 30 -13.92 0.21 -1.95
C ASN A 30 -13.90 -1.34 -1.93
N VAL A 31 -14.92 -1.95 -1.31
CA VAL A 31 -15.01 -3.41 -1.14
C VAL A 31 -14.99 -4.16 -2.48
N SER A 32 -15.58 -3.59 -3.55
CA SER A 32 -15.57 -4.24 -4.88
C SER A 32 -14.19 -4.24 -5.54
N GLN A 33 -13.25 -3.47 -5.02
CA GLN A 33 -11.87 -3.42 -5.49
C GLN A 33 -10.94 -4.33 -4.68
N THR A 34 -11.47 -5.11 -3.73
CA THR A 34 -10.69 -6.12 -3.01
C THR A 34 -10.88 -7.50 -3.64
N VAL A 35 -9.80 -8.29 -3.69
CA VAL A 35 -9.77 -9.64 -4.27
C VAL A 35 -9.25 -10.59 -3.21
N LYS A 36 -9.97 -11.69 -2.96
CA LYS A 36 -9.51 -12.74 -2.05
C LYS A 36 -8.46 -13.63 -2.72
N PRO A 37 -7.54 -14.28 -1.96
CA PRO A 37 -6.53 -15.18 -2.51
C PRO A 37 -7.08 -16.24 -3.45
N GLY A 38 -8.18 -16.91 -3.08
CA GLY A 38 -8.80 -17.95 -3.91
C GLY A 38 -9.43 -17.41 -5.21
N ASP A 39 -9.92 -16.16 -5.19
CA ASP A 39 -10.45 -15.48 -6.39
C ASP A 39 -9.32 -15.14 -7.35
N LEU A 40 -8.23 -14.57 -6.83
CA LEU A 40 -7.04 -14.30 -7.64
C LEU A 40 -6.47 -15.59 -8.26
N LEU A 41 -6.40 -16.68 -7.49
CA LEU A 41 -5.93 -17.96 -8.03
C LEU A 41 -6.77 -18.42 -9.23
N ARG A 42 -8.09 -18.29 -9.14
CA ARG A 42 -8.99 -18.64 -10.26
C ARG A 42 -8.77 -17.73 -11.49
N GLU A 43 -8.57 -16.44 -11.28
CA GLU A 43 -8.27 -15.50 -12.38
C GLU A 43 -6.92 -15.81 -13.02
N LEU A 44 -5.89 -16.12 -12.23
CA LEU A 44 -4.55 -16.48 -12.74
C LEU A 44 -4.54 -17.79 -13.53
N SER A 45 -5.49 -18.71 -13.24
CA SER A 45 -5.62 -19.98 -13.95
C SER A 45 -6.27 -19.85 -15.33
N ASP A 46 -6.90 -18.71 -15.64
CA ASP A 46 -7.51 -18.42 -16.93
C ASP A 46 -6.68 -17.35 -17.67
N PRO A 47 -5.90 -17.73 -18.71
CA PRO A 47 -5.05 -16.76 -19.43
C PRO A 47 -5.78 -15.56 -20.04
N LYS A 48 -7.11 -15.70 -20.26
CA LYS A 48 -7.93 -14.60 -20.81
C LYS A 48 -8.37 -13.59 -19.75
N LYS A 49 -8.31 -13.98 -18.47
CA LYS A 49 -8.74 -13.16 -17.32
C LYS A 49 -7.59 -12.77 -16.42
N ALA A 50 -6.44 -13.43 -16.56
CA ALA A 50 -5.29 -13.24 -15.71
C ALA A 50 -4.93 -11.75 -15.57
N PRO A 51 -4.93 -11.20 -14.35
CA PRO A 51 -4.51 -9.84 -14.11
C PRO A 51 -2.99 -9.70 -14.16
N THR A 52 -2.52 -8.49 -14.39
CA THR A 52 -1.16 -8.12 -14.00
C THR A 52 -1.14 -7.97 -12.49
N VAL A 53 -0.25 -8.70 -11.82
CA VAL A 53 -0.09 -8.63 -10.36
C VAL A 53 1.19 -7.87 -10.03
N LEU A 54 1.07 -6.82 -9.22
CA LEU A 54 2.18 -5.97 -8.84
C LEU A 54 2.41 -6.04 -7.33
N PHE A 55 3.59 -6.49 -6.92
CA PHE A 55 4.03 -6.40 -5.54
C PHE A 55 4.56 -4.98 -5.26
N VAL A 56 4.05 -4.34 -4.21
CA VAL A 56 4.41 -2.94 -3.86
C VAL A 56 5.08 -2.82 -2.49
N GLY A 57 5.55 -3.93 -1.93
CA GLY A 57 6.29 -3.98 -0.67
C GLY A 57 7.81 -3.78 -0.85
N PHE A 58 8.58 -4.23 0.12
CA PHE A 58 10.04 -4.16 0.08
C PHE A 58 10.62 -5.24 -0.83
N GLN A 59 11.61 -4.89 -1.65
CA GLN A 59 12.26 -5.81 -2.60
C GLN A 59 12.72 -7.12 -1.95
N ARG A 60 13.30 -7.05 -0.76
CA ARG A 60 13.75 -8.24 -0.02
C ARG A 60 12.63 -9.26 0.23
N LEU A 61 11.39 -8.79 0.44
CA LEU A 61 10.24 -9.67 0.66
C LEU A 61 9.75 -10.26 -0.66
N TYR A 62 9.77 -9.48 -1.74
CA TYR A 62 9.51 -9.99 -3.08
C TYR A 62 10.46 -11.14 -3.44
N THR A 63 11.77 -10.94 -3.22
CA THR A 63 12.79 -11.95 -3.46
C THR A 63 12.62 -13.20 -2.58
N ALA A 64 12.16 -13.03 -1.34
CA ALA A 64 11.89 -14.15 -0.42
C ALA A 64 10.67 -14.98 -0.83
N GLY A 65 9.66 -14.34 -1.42
CA GLY A 65 8.46 -15.01 -1.92
C GLY A 65 7.41 -14.03 -2.40
N HIS A 66 6.84 -14.30 -3.58
CA HIS A 66 5.78 -13.48 -4.18
C HIS A 66 4.79 -14.33 -4.96
N VAL A 67 3.57 -13.84 -5.15
CA VAL A 67 2.56 -14.49 -5.99
C VAL A 67 3.18 -14.85 -7.33
N LYS A 68 2.98 -16.09 -7.78
CA LYS A 68 3.56 -16.57 -9.02
C LYS A 68 3.25 -15.65 -10.19
N GLY A 69 4.32 -15.21 -10.88
CA GLY A 69 4.23 -14.26 -12.00
C GLY A 69 3.98 -12.80 -11.63
N ALA A 70 3.96 -12.46 -10.34
CA ALA A 70 3.89 -11.06 -9.92
C ALA A 70 5.16 -10.29 -10.33
N GLN A 71 4.99 -8.99 -10.57
CA GLN A 71 6.07 -8.08 -10.93
C GLN A 71 6.44 -7.18 -9.75
N TYR A 72 7.67 -6.68 -9.73
CA TYR A 72 8.15 -5.68 -8.78
C TYR A 72 8.74 -4.47 -9.53
N HIS A 73 8.24 -3.29 -9.21
CA HIS A 73 8.70 -2.03 -9.79
C HIS A 73 8.88 -0.93 -8.74
N GLY A 74 9.11 -1.31 -7.49
CA GLY A 74 9.37 -0.38 -6.40
C GLY A 74 8.45 -0.56 -5.20
N SER A 75 8.85 0.04 -4.07
CA SER A 75 8.08 0.04 -2.82
C SER A 75 7.12 1.22 -2.78
N GLY A 76 5.84 0.97 -2.49
CA GLY A 76 4.84 2.02 -2.37
C GLY A 76 5.04 2.96 -1.17
N GLY A 77 5.81 2.56 -0.16
CA GLY A 77 6.05 3.34 1.05
C GLY A 77 7.23 4.31 0.97
N SER A 78 7.89 4.42 -0.17
CA SER A 78 9.00 5.36 -0.38
C SER A 78 8.78 6.23 -1.60
N ALA A 79 9.30 7.45 -1.58
CA ALA A 79 9.21 8.39 -2.71
C ALA A 79 9.88 7.82 -3.96
N GLU A 80 11.04 7.19 -3.81
CA GLU A 80 11.77 6.55 -4.89
C GLU A 80 10.98 5.38 -5.49
N GLY A 81 10.49 4.47 -4.66
CA GLY A 81 9.71 3.34 -5.12
C GLY A 81 8.40 3.75 -5.80
N LEU A 82 7.72 4.79 -5.29
CA LEU A 82 6.55 5.37 -5.97
C LEU A 82 6.92 5.96 -7.34
N ALA A 83 8.06 6.62 -7.47
CA ALA A 83 8.53 7.13 -8.75
C ALA A 83 8.79 5.99 -9.75
N GLN A 84 9.39 4.89 -9.31
CA GLN A 84 9.62 3.69 -10.13
C GLN A 84 8.30 3.03 -10.55
N ILE A 85 7.33 2.86 -9.64
CA ILE A 85 5.98 2.37 -9.94
C ILE A 85 5.30 3.25 -10.99
N LYS A 86 5.34 4.57 -10.82
CA LYS A 86 4.75 5.53 -11.77
C LYS A 86 5.42 5.46 -13.15
N SER A 87 6.74 5.33 -13.19
CA SER A 87 7.50 5.19 -14.44
C SER A 87 7.09 3.93 -15.21
N TRP A 88 7.05 2.78 -14.54
CA TRP A 88 6.54 1.54 -15.13
C TRP A 88 5.09 1.69 -15.61
N ALA A 89 4.24 2.28 -14.79
CA ALA A 89 2.82 2.46 -15.09
C ALA A 89 2.55 3.33 -16.32
N GLN A 90 3.47 4.21 -16.71
CA GLN A 90 3.33 5.03 -17.92
C GLN A 90 3.26 4.20 -19.20
N SER A 91 3.95 3.05 -19.22
CA SER A 91 3.94 2.12 -20.36
C SER A 91 2.74 1.18 -20.39
N GLN A 92 1.89 1.18 -19.36
CA GLN A 92 0.74 0.30 -19.24
C GLN A 92 -0.54 0.95 -19.76
N ALA A 93 -1.41 0.16 -20.41
CA ALA A 93 -2.75 0.63 -20.76
C ALA A 93 -3.57 0.92 -19.51
N ARG A 94 -4.30 2.03 -19.48
CA ARG A 94 -5.13 2.42 -18.30
C ARG A 94 -6.28 1.45 -18.02
N SER A 95 -6.64 0.62 -18.99
CA SER A 95 -7.62 -0.47 -18.86
C SER A 95 -7.02 -1.80 -18.44
N THR A 96 -5.71 -1.86 -18.14
CA THR A 96 -5.05 -3.07 -17.62
C THR A 96 -5.77 -3.54 -16.36
N ASN A 97 -6.11 -4.85 -16.32
CA ASN A 97 -6.62 -5.50 -15.11
C ASN A 97 -5.45 -5.65 -14.14
N LEU A 98 -5.33 -4.71 -13.20
CA LEU A 98 -4.17 -4.58 -12.31
C LEU A 98 -4.57 -4.90 -10.87
N ILE A 99 -3.85 -5.82 -10.24
CA ILE A 99 -3.98 -6.13 -8.82
C ILE A 99 -2.67 -5.80 -8.14
N ILE A 100 -2.73 -5.01 -7.07
CA ILE A 100 -1.56 -4.71 -6.25
C ILE A 100 -1.65 -5.38 -4.88
N TYR A 101 -0.51 -5.70 -4.28
CA TYR A 101 -0.43 -6.21 -2.91
C TYR A 101 0.95 -5.94 -2.28
N CYS A 102 1.01 -5.99 -0.96
CA CYS A 102 2.26 -5.87 -0.21
C CYS A 102 2.60 -7.13 0.58
N GLY A 103 1.69 -7.61 1.45
CA GLY A 103 1.89 -8.83 2.23
C GLY A 103 2.99 -8.76 3.30
N CYS A 104 3.54 -7.58 3.60
CA CYS A 104 4.59 -7.44 4.62
C CYS A 104 4.05 -7.43 6.06
N CYS A 105 2.78 -7.16 6.22
CA CYS A 105 2.09 -6.92 7.49
C CYS A 105 0.58 -6.93 7.25
N PRO A 106 -0.24 -6.93 8.30
CA PRO A 106 -1.69 -6.76 8.17
C PRO A 106 -2.03 -5.57 7.28
N MET A 107 -2.93 -5.78 6.31
CA MET A 107 -3.26 -4.78 5.28
C MET A 107 -3.72 -3.44 5.88
N GLU A 108 -4.41 -3.48 7.03
CA GLU A 108 -4.84 -2.28 7.77
C GLU A 108 -3.69 -1.33 8.12
N ARG A 109 -2.51 -1.88 8.42
CA ARG A 109 -1.31 -1.15 8.86
C ARG A 109 -0.22 -1.07 7.81
N CYS A 110 -0.48 -1.55 6.60
CA CYS A 110 0.53 -1.58 5.53
C CYS A 110 0.87 -0.18 5.03
N PRO A 111 2.12 0.28 5.14
CA PRO A 111 2.53 1.62 4.69
C PRO A 111 2.67 1.72 3.17
N ASN A 112 2.75 0.59 2.46
CA ASN A 112 3.10 0.56 1.04
C ASN A 112 1.87 0.59 0.13
N ILE A 113 0.76 -0.07 0.52
CA ILE A 113 -0.34 -0.35 -0.39
C ILE A 113 -1.18 0.89 -0.71
N ARG A 114 -1.48 1.73 0.31
CA ARG A 114 -2.32 2.93 0.13
C ARG A 114 -1.69 3.97 -0.78
N PRO A 115 -0.40 4.36 -0.60
CA PRO A 115 0.23 5.31 -1.51
C PRO A 115 0.38 4.76 -2.93
N ALA A 116 0.70 3.46 -3.10
CA ALA A 116 0.77 2.84 -4.41
C ALA A 116 -0.58 2.82 -5.12
N PHE A 117 -1.66 2.45 -4.40
CA PHE A 117 -3.02 2.47 -4.95
C PHE A 117 -3.43 3.88 -5.38
N ALA A 118 -3.24 4.87 -4.52
CA ALA A 118 -3.57 6.26 -4.84
C ALA A 118 -2.80 6.75 -6.08
N ALA A 119 -1.50 6.47 -6.15
CA ALA A 119 -0.68 6.87 -7.30
C ALA A 119 -1.16 6.24 -8.62
N LEU A 120 -1.53 4.96 -8.61
CA LEU A 120 -2.01 4.26 -9.81
C LEU A 120 -3.43 4.72 -10.20
N ARG A 121 -4.33 4.93 -9.23
CA ARG A 121 -5.65 5.51 -9.46
C ARG A 121 -5.54 6.90 -10.09
N ASP A 122 -4.68 7.75 -9.56
CA ASP A 122 -4.48 9.13 -10.04
C ASP A 122 -3.84 9.18 -11.45
N LEU A 123 -3.14 8.10 -11.84
CA LEU A 123 -2.70 7.88 -13.23
C LEU A 123 -3.82 7.38 -14.16
N GLY A 124 -5.02 7.12 -13.65
CA GLY A 124 -6.20 6.78 -14.42
C GLY A 124 -6.42 5.29 -14.67
N PHE A 125 -5.82 4.39 -13.88
CA PHE A 125 -6.13 2.96 -13.98
C PHE A 125 -7.57 2.68 -13.56
N THR A 126 -8.36 2.14 -14.49
CA THR A 126 -9.81 1.93 -14.30
C THR A 126 -10.17 0.56 -13.72
N LYS A 127 -9.27 -0.43 -13.82
CA LYS A 127 -9.46 -1.80 -13.30
C LYS A 127 -8.41 -2.13 -12.25
N LEU A 128 -8.20 -1.18 -11.31
CA LEU A 128 -7.25 -1.31 -10.22
C LEU A 128 -7.91 -1.97 -9.00
N ARG A 129 -7.30 -3.03 -8.50
CA ARG A 129 -7.77 -3.80 -7.36
C ARG A 129 -6.64 -4.11 -6.37
N VAL A 130 -7.00 -4.54 -5.18
CA VAL A 130 -6.07 -4.89 -4.09
C VAL A 130 -6.27 -6.36 -3.71
N LEU A 131 -5.20 -7.14 -3.63
CA LEU A 131 -5.26 -8.46 -3.03
C LEU A 131 -5.36 -8.34 -1.51
N ASP A 132 -6.43 -8.88 -0.96
CA ASP A 132 -6.71 -8.87 0.47
C ASP A 132 -5.89 -9.95 1.18
N LEU A 133 -4.84 -9.53 1.87
CA LEU A 133 -4.00 -10.35 2.74
C LEU A 133 -4.12 -9.79 4.18
N PRO A 134 -5.08 -10.27 4.96
CA PRO A 134 -5.36 -9.70 6.29
C PRO A 134 -4.20 -9.80 7.26
N THR A 135 -3.36 -10.82 7.15
CA THR A 135 -2.25 -11.09 8.06
C THR A 135 -0.90 -10.80 7.41
N SER A 136 -0.54 -11.61 6.40
CA SER A 136 0.70 -11.48 5.63
C SER A 136 0.66 -12.37 4.39
N PHE A 137 1.61 -12.19 3.48
CA PHE A 137 1.78 -13.07 2.33
C PHE A 137 2.06 -14.53 2.76
N GLU A 138 2.88 -14.73 3.78
CA GLU A 138 3.19 -16.06 4.29
C GLU A 138 1.93 -16.77 4.76
N VAL A 139 1.20 -16.17 5.70
CA VAL A 139 0.02 -16.80 6.34
C VAL A 139 -1.16 -16.94 5.38
N ASP A 140 -1.42 -15.91 4.57
CA ASP A 140 -2.64 -15.83 3.75
C ASP A 140 -2.48 -16.42 2.35
N TRP A 141 -1.22 -16.69 1.93
CA TRP A 141 -0.92 -17.23 0.60
C TRP A 141 -0.02 -18.48 0.66
N ALA A 142 1.24 -18.35 1.12
CA ALA A 142 2.24 -19.40 1.02
C ALA A 142 1.89 -20.64 1.90
N ASP A 143 1.52 -20.43 3.17
CA ASP A 143 1.11 -21.52 4.10
C ASP A 143 -0.18 -22.22 3.68
N LYS A 144 -0.96 -21.58 2.81
CA LYS A 144 -2.16 -22.20 2.21
C LYS A 144 -1.83 -23.00 0.95
N GLY A 145 -0.56 -23.15 0.61
CA GLY A 145 -0.12 -23.92 -0.55
C GLY A 145 -0.44 -23.25 -1.89
N LEU A 146 -0.72 -21.95 -1.91
CA LEU A 146 -0.99 -21.23 -3.15
C LEU A 146 0.31 -20.98 -3.94
N PRO A 147 0.26 -20.95 -5.29
CA PRO A 147 1.46 -20.85 -6.12
C PRO A 147 2.24 -19.56 -5.89
N TYR A 148 3.53 -19.68 -5.64
CA TYR A 148 4.43 -18.52 -5.50
C TYR A 148 5.81 -18.82 -6.08
N ASP A 149 6.53 -17.75 -6.43
CA ASP A 149 7.90 -17.78 -6.90
C ASP A 149 8.84 -17.15 -5.87
N LYS A 150 10.15 -17.46 -5.96
CA LYS A 150 11.24 -16.86 -5.21
C LYS A 150 12.28 -16.31 -6.17
N GLY A 151 13.06 -15.33 -5.71
CA GLY A 151 14.05 -14.69 -6.54
C GLY A 151 13.47 -13.51 -7.33
N GLN A 152 14.08 -13.23 -8.48
CA GLN A 152 13.66 -12.09 -9.34
C GLN A 152 12.41 -12.41 -10.12
#